data_0a922161d483a7e231c53ef79d951b65
#
_entry.id   0a922161d483a7e231c53ef79d951b65
#
_cell.length_a   1.000
_cell.length_b   1.000
_cell.length_c   1.000
_cell.angle_alpha   90.00
_cell.angle_beta   90.00
_cell.angle_gamma   90.00
#
_symmetry.space_group_name_H-M   'P 1'
#
loop_
_entity.id
_entity.type
_entity.pdbx_description
1 polymer ?
#
loop_
_entity_poly.entity_id
_entity_poly.type
_entity_poly.pdbx_seq_one_letter_code
_entity_poly.pdbx_strand_id
1 'polypeptide(L)'
;CAANTMLLDGRLKLFLQVCEAVSHAHANLIVHRDLKPSNILVTPNGDVRLLDFGIAKLLDDPEPAPVHPRTEVRAFTLHYAAPEQVRGELVTTMTDVYSLGVVLYELLADTKPYRLRRQTDAEWEEAILAVEPLKPSVATLRTTDGSRARCPETRRNARKLVGDLDNIALKALAKQPEQRY
;
A
#
# COMPACT_ATOMS: atom_id res chain seq x y z
N CYS A 1 9.51 7.54 -11.41
CA CYS A 1 10.58 7.06 -12.32
C CYS A 1 11.90 6.72 -11.63
N ALA A 2 12.21 7.25 -10.45
CA ALA A 2 13.48 6.92 -9.75
C ALA A 2 13.48 5.55 -9.05
N ALA A 3 12.32 4.98 -8.74
CA ALA A 3 12.22 3.71 -8.01
C ALA A 3 12.74 2.49 -8.79
N ASN A 4 12.83 2.57 -10.11
CA ASN A 4 13.18 1.43 -10.96
C ASN A 4 14.68 1.13 -11.03
N THR A 5 15.53 1.96 -10.45
CA THR A 5 16.99 1.78 -10.40
C THR A 5 17.53 1.33 -9.05
N MET A 6 16.69 1.40 -8.00
CA MET A 6 17.10 1.01 -6.65
C MET A 6 17.01 -0.51 -6.47
N LEU A 7 18.10 -1.11 -5.98
CA LEU A 7 18.14 -2.53 -5.63
C LEU A 7 17.13 -2.84 -4.50
N LEU A 8 16.66 -4.11 -4.43
CA LEU A 8 15.70 -4.57 -3.43
C LEU A 8 16.11 -4.17 -1.99
N ASP A 9 17.37 -4.38 -1.64
CA ASP A 9 17.88 -4.04 -0.30
C ASP A 9 17.76 -2.54 0.04
N GLY A 10 17.95 -1.67 -0.96
CA GLY A 10 17.74 -0.23 -0.80
C GLY A 10 16.27 0.13 -0.57
N ARG A 11 15.36 -0.51 -1.32
CA ARG A 11 13.91 -0.33 -1.15
C ARG A 11 13.45 -0.77 0.24
N LEU A 12 13.97 -1.92 0.72
CA LEU A 12 13.65 -2.43 2.06
C LEU A 12 14.19 -1.53 3.16
N LYS A 13 15.40 -0.97 3.01
CA LYS A 13 15.95 0.01 3.98
C LYS A 13 15.07 1.25 4.11
N LEU A 14 14.58 1.79 2.99
CA LEU A 14 13.65 2.94 3.04
C LEU A 14 12.32 2.53 3.67
N PHE A 15 11.80 1.36 3.33
CA PHE A 15 10.55 0.87 3.91
C PHE A 15 10.65 0.68 5.43
N LEU A 16 11.78 0.19 5.95
CA LEU A 16 12.00 0.08 7.40
C LEU A 16 11.95 1.45 8.09
N GLN A 17 12.53 2.50 7.49
CA GLN A 17 12.42 3.86 8.05
C GLN A 17 10.96 4.35 8.04
N VAL A 18 10.16 4.00 7.02
CA VAL A 18 8.71 4.29 7.02
C VAL A 18 8.03 3.59 8.20
N CYS A 19 8.33 2.31 8.42
CA CYS A 19 7.78 1.55 9.55
C CYS A 19 8.17 2.17 10.91
N GLU A 20 9.41 2.60 11.07
CA GLU A 20 9.88 3.28 12.28
C GLU A 20 9.11 4.58 12.54
N ALA A 21 8.92 5.40 11.50
CA ALA A 21 8.17 6.65 11.61
C ALA A 21 6.69 6.41 11.96
N VAL A 22 6.05 5.40 11.35
CA VAL A 22 4.66 5.01 11.66
C VAL A 22 4.56 4.43 13.07
N SER A 23 5.50 3.58 13.47
CA SER A 23 5.55 3.02 14.83
C SER A 23 5.67 4.11 15.88
N HIS A 24 6.50 5.14 15.62
CA HIS A 24 6.62 6.30 16.51
C HIS A 24 5.28 7.06 16.63
N ALA A 25 4.55 7.27 15.52
CA ALA A 25 3.24 7.89 15.54
C ALA A 25 2.23 7.05 16.36
N HIS A 26 2.21 5.74 16.14
CA HIS A 26 1.32 4.82 16.87
C HIS A 26 1.60 4.80 18.38
N ALA A 27 2.89 4.85 18.79
CA ALA A 27 3.27 4.95 20.21
C ALA A 27 2.74 6.25 20.86
N ASN A 28 2.49 7.29 20.06
CA ASN A 28 1.87 8.54 20.50
C ASN A 28 0.36 8.59 20.22
N LEU A 29 -0.28 7.44 19.98
CA LEU A 29 -1.71 7.29 19.73
C LEU A 29 -2.20 8.04 18.45
N ILE A 30 -1.31 8.26 17.50
CA ILE A 30 -1.61 8.93 16.23
C ILE A 30 -1.69 7.88 15.13
N VAL A 31 -2.84 7.77 14.46
CA VAL A 31 -3.05 6.95 13.27
C VAL A 31 -2.95 7.84 12.03
N HIS A 32 -2.19 7.43 11.03
CA HIS A 32 -1.94 8.26 9.83
C HIS A 32 -3.14 8.32 8.90
N ARG A 33 -3.83 7.19 8.66
CA ARG A 33 -5.08 7.04 7.88
C ARG A 33 -4.98 7.25 6.36
N ASP A 34 -3.87 7.79 5.85
CA ASP A 34 -3.67 8.06 4.42
C ASP A 34 -2.23 7.77 3.98
N LEU A 35 -1.70 6.60 4.40
CA LEU A 35 -0.36 6.17 3.99
C LEU A 35 -0.36 5.75 2.52
N LYS A 36 0.45 6.45 1.74
CA LYS A 36 0.65 6.24 0.29
C LYS A 36 2.01 6.84 -0.13
N PRO A 37 2.58 6.43 -1.27
CA PRO A 37 3.88 6.93 -1.71
C PRO A 37 3.97 8.46 -1.84
N SER A 38 2.87 9.15 -2.18
CA SER A 38 2.87 10.61 -2.27
C SER A 38 3.03 11.31 -0.90
N ASN A 39 2.72 10.61 0.20
CA ASN A 39 2.87 11.10 1.57
C ASN A 39 4.17 10.60 2.22
N ILE A 40 5.06 9.98 1.46
CA ILE A 40 6.37 9.50 1.91
C ILE A 40 7.45 10.25 1.12
N LEU A 41 8.11 11.18 1.77
CA LEU A 41 9.21 11.95 1.20
C LEU A 41 10.55 11.28 1.56
N VAL A 42 11.42 11.14 0.58
CA VAL A 42 12.82 10.75 0.82
C VAL A 42 13.71 11.96 0.56
N THR A 43 14.45 12.38 1.58
CA THR A 43 15.37 13.53 1.48
C THR A 43 16.59 13.16 0.63
N PRO A 44 17.39 14.15 0.14
CA PRO A 44 18.64 13.87 -0.56
C PRO A 44 19.65 13.04 0.26
N ASN A 45 19.57 13.10 1.58
CA ASN A 45 20.41 12.33 2.48
C ASN A 45 19.92 10.88 2.69
N GLY A 46 18.77 10.51 2.12
CA GLY A 46 18.19 9.18 2.26
C GLY A 46 17.29 9.01 3.50
N ASP A 47 16.95 10.09 4.21
CA ASP A 47 16.03 10.04 5.34
C ASP A 47 14.58 10.05 4.86
N VAL A 48 13.72 9.27 5.51
CA VAL A 48 12.28 9.25 5.25
C VAL A 48 11.57 10.29 6.14
N ARG A 49 10.61 10.99 5.55
CA ARG A 49 9.68 11.90 6.23
C ARG A 49 8.26 11.56 5.83
N LEU A 50 7.37 11.41 6.81
CA LEU A 50 5.94 11.26 6.56
C LEU A 50 5.30 12.64 6.48
N LEU A 51 4.45 12.82 5.47
CA LEU A 51 3.67 14.03 5.22
C LEU A 51 2.20 13.76 5.51
N ASP A 52 1.45 14.83 5.82
CA ASP A 52 -0.02 14.87 5.81
C ASP A 52 -0.69 13.69 6.54
N PHE A 53 -0.54 13.64 7.86
CA PHE A 53 -1.40 12.83 8.71
C PHE A 53 -2.85 13.19 8.41
N GLY A 54 -3.69 12.20 8.08
CA GLY A 54 -5.06 12.38 7.56
C GLY A 54 -6.04 13.05 8.53
N ILE A 55 -5.64 14.15 9.16
CA ILE A 55 -6.42 14.93 10.13
C ILE A 55 -7.71 15.47 9.48
N ALA A 56 -7.67 15.80 8.19
CA ALA A 56 -8.85 16.27 7.45
C ALA A 56 -9.97 15.21 7.40
N LYS A 57 -9.62 13.91 7.43
CA LYS A 57 -10.61 12.82 7.49
C LYS A 57 -11.28 12.65 8.86
N LEU A 58 -10.78 13.32 9.91
CA LEU A 58 -11.40 13.37 11.23
C LEU A 58 -12.50 14.43 11.34
N LEU A 59 -12.48 15.42 10.45
CA LEU A 59 -13.39 16.55 10.46
C LEU A 59 -14.62 16.32 9.57
N ASP A 60 -14.61 15.25 8.77
CA ASP A 60 -15.79 14.77 8.04
C ASP A 60 -16.69 13.94 8.99
N ASP A 61 -17.25 14.59 10.02
CA ASP A 61 -18.39 14.09 10.76
C ASP A 61 -19.57 13.88 9.78
N PRO A 62 -20.45 12.90 10.01
CA PRO A 62 -21.49 12.48 9.08
C PRO A 62 -22.66 13.47 9.04
N GLU A 63 -22.45 14.71 8.63
CA GLU A 63 -23.52 15.54 8.09
C GLU A 63 -23.73 15.15 6.61
N PRO A 64 -24.98 15.03 6.15
CA PRO A 64 -25.26 14.71 4.75
C PRO A 64 -24.84 15.90 3.87
N ALA A 65 -23.56 15.92 3.48
CA ALA A 65 -23.02 16.93 2.62
C ALA A 65 -23.63 16.82 1.22
N PRO A 66 -23.96 17.97 0.56
CA PRO A 66 -24.49 17.98 -0.79
C PRO A 66 -23.49 17.32 -1.75
N VAL A 67 -24.05 16.61 -2.74
CA VAL A 67 -23.34 15.87 -3.79
C VAL A 67 -22.34 16.79 -4.52
N HIS A 68 -21.11 16.83 -4.03
CA HIS A 68 -20.02 17.39 -4.83
C HIS A 68 -19.42 16.27 -5.69
N PRO A 69 -19.01 16.56 -6.93
CA PRO A 69 -18.44 15.55 -7.82
C PRO A 69 -17.21 14.93 -7.16
N ARG A 70 -17.28 13.62 -6.90
CA ARG A 70 -16.20 12.80 -6.33
C ARG A 70 -15.11 12.65 -7.40
N THR A 71 -14.23 13.62 -7.44
CA THR A 71 -13.16 13.76 -8.42
C THR A 71 -12.00 12.78 -8.16
N GLU A 72 -11.14 12.62 -9.16
CA GLU A 72 -9.97 11.74 -9.27
C GLU A 72 -9.10 11.61 -8.00
N VAL A 73 -9.09 12.62 -7.13
CA VAL A 73 -8.34 12.63 -5.85
C VAL A 73 -8.79 11.48 -4.93
N ARG A 74 -10.07 11.10 -4.94
CA ARG A 74 -10.58 9.99 -4.13
C ARG A 74 -10.13 8.63 -4.68
N ALA A 75 -10.08 8.48 -6.00
CA ALA A 75 -9.65 7.27 -6.66
C ALA A 75 -8.19 6.93 -6.31
N PHE A 76 -7.28 7.91 -6.30
CA PHE A 76 -5.87 7.69 -5.95
C PHE A 76 -5.66 7.27 -4.49
N THR A 77 -6.53 7.73 -3.57
CA THR A 77 -6.48 7.33 -2.17
C THR A 77 -7.02 5.92 -1.96
N LEU A 78 -8.02 5.50 -2.73
CA LEU A 78 -8.65 4.18 -2.64
C LEU A 78 -7.65 3.04 -2.85
N HIS A 79 -6.64 3.22 -3.70
CA HIS A 79 -5.62 2.20 -3.98
C HIS A 79 -4.83 1.72 -2.75
N TYR A 80 -4.79 2.51 -1.68
CA TYR A 80 -4.06 2.23 -0.44
C TYR A 80 -5.01 2.10 0.76
N ALA A 81 -6.32 2.26 0.54
CA ALA A 81 -7.33 2.18 1.57
C ALA A 81 -7.48 0.74 2.10
N ALA A 82 -7.63 0.62 3.41
CA ALA A 82 -7.92 -0.66 4.06
C ALA A 82 -9.41 -1.04 3.93
N PRO A 83 -9.76 -2.35 4.02
CA PRO A 83 -11.14 -2.83 3.96
C PRO A 83 -12.09 -2.11 4.92
N GLU A 84 -11.66 -1.87 6.16
CA GLU A 84 -12.45 -1.14 7.17
C GLU A 84 -12.70 0.33 6.77
N GLN A 85 -11.76 0.97 6.06
CA GLN A 85 -12.00 2.33 5.53
C GLN A 85 -13.03 2.33 4.41
N VAL A 86 -13.00 1.31 3.54
CA VAL A 86 -13.97 1.15 2.46
C VAL A 86 -15.38 0.90 3.02
N ARG A 87 -15.49 0.13 4.11
CA ARG A 87 -16.75 -0.15 4.80
C ARG A 87 -17.25 0.99 5.70
N GLY A 88 -16.42 2.01 5.96
CA GLY A 88 -16.74 3.06 6.93
C GLY A 88 -16.69 2.59 8.39
N GLU A 89 -15.91 1.52 8.65
CA GLU A 89 -15.71 0.96 10.00
C GLU A 89 -14.63 1.73 10.76
N LEU A 90 -14.42 1.36 12.04
CA LEU A 90 -13.43 2.02 12.90
C LEU A 90 -12.00 1.88 12.36
N VAL A 91 -11.36 3.02 12.18
CA VAL A 91 -9.96 3.12 11.76
C VAL A 91 -9.04 3.00 12.98
N THR A 92 -8.08 2.08 12.90
CA THR A 92 -7.10 1.80 13.96
C THR A 92 -5.68 1.81 13.41
N THR A 93 -4.68 1.52 14.26
CA THR A 93 -3.30 1.30 13.81
C THR A 93 -3.19 0.17 12.77
N MET A 94 -4.10 -0.81 12.82
CA MET A 94 -4.15 -1.89 11.83
C MET A 94 -4.52 -1.41 10.43
N THR A 95 -5.20 -0.29 10.31
CA THR A 95 -5.48 0.37 9.03
C THR A 95 -4.19 0.85 8.36
N ASP A 96 -3.30 1.48 9.12
CA ASP A 96 -1.98 1.89 8.62
C ASP A 96 -1.12 0.67 8.25
N VAL A 97 -1.22 -0.44 9.01
CA VAL A 97 -0.53 -1.69 8.66
C VAL A 97 -0.96 -2.22 7.29
N TYR A 98 -2.26 -2.14 6.96
CA TYR A 98 -2.73 -2.53 5.63
C TYR A 98 -2.15 -1.62 4.53
N SER A 99 -2.22 -0.31 4.73
CA SER A 99 -1.67 0.66 3.76
C SER A 99 -0.15 0.48 3.57
N LEU A 100 0.60 0.21 4.66
CA LEU A 100 2.01 -0.19 4.59
C LEU A 100 2.19 -1.49 3.80
N GLY A 101 1.30 -2.46 3.96
CA GLY A 101 1.28 -3.70 3.17
C GLY A 101 1.15 -3.44 1.68
N VAL A 102 0.28 -2.51 1.27
CA VAL A 102 0.13 -2.09 -0.13
C VAL A 102 1.42 -1.42 -0.64
N VAL A 103 2.00 -0.52 0.14
CA VAL A 103 3.28 0.16 -0.21
C VAL A 103 4.41 -0.87 -0.33
N LEU A 104 4.54 -1.80 0.62
CA LEU A 104 5.53 -2.87 0.56
C LEU A 104 5.34 -3.72 -0.69
N TYR A 105 4.10 -4.15 -0.95
CA TYR A 105 3.78 -4.96 -2.12
C TYR A 105 4.23 -4.27 -3.43
N GLU A 106 3.95 -2.98 -3.56
CA GLU A 106 4.33 -2.17 -4.72
C GLU A 106 5.86 -2.04 -4.84
N LEU A 107 6.57 -1.86 -3.72
CA LEU A 107 8.04 -1.85 -3.68
C LEU A 107 8.67 -3.19 -4.09
N LEU A 108 8.03 -4.32 -3.74
CA LEU A 108 8.52 -5.66 -4.05
C LEU A 108 8.20 -6.09 -5.49
N ALA A 109 6.97 -5.82 -5.95
CA ALA A 109 6.44 -6.37 -7.19
C ALA A 109 6.42 -5.39 -8.37
N ASP A 110 6.72 -4.10 -8.13
CA ASP A 110 6.55 -2.98 -9.10
C ASP A 110 5.11 -2.92 -9.68
N THR A 111 4.13 -3.40 -8.92
CA THR A 111 2.71 -3.39 -9.30
C THR A 111 1.84 -3.38 -8.04
N LYS A 112 0.59 -2.93 -8.17
CA LYS A 112 -0.37 -2.97 -7.07
C LYS A 112 -0.85 -4.39 -6.76
N PRO A 113 -1.35 -4.67 -5.53
CA PRO A 113 -1.85 -5.99 -5.12
C PRO A 113 -3.00 -6.48 -5.99
N TYR A 114 -3.85 -5.57 -6.45
CA TYR A 114 -5.03 -5.88 -7.27
C TYR A 114 -4.85 -5.39 -8.70
N ARG A 115 -5.21 -6.23 -9.67
CA ARG A 115 -5.21 -5.93 -11.09
C ARG A 115 -6.65 -5.88 -11.58
N LEU A 116 -7.10 -4.69 -11.93
CA LEU A 116 -8.46 -4.44 -12.36
C LEU A 116 -8.51 -4.22 -13.87
N ARG A 117 -9.66 -4.55 -14.47
CA ARG A 117 -9.89 -4.39 -15.92
C ARG A 117 -10.21 -2.95 -16.30
N ARG A 118 -11.10 -2.30 -15.53
CA ARG A 118 -11.64 -0.97 -15.82
C ARG A 118 -11.12 0.11 -14.89
N GLN A 119 -10.46 -0.25 -13.79
CA GLN A 119 -9.93 0.65 -12.76
C GLN A 119 -10.98 1.65 -12.22
N THR A 120 -12.25 1.21 -12.14
CA THR A 120 -13.32 1.99 -11.53
C THR A 120 -13.26 1.88 -10.01
N ASP A 121 -13.79 2.88 -9.29
CA ASP A 121 -13.85 2.86 -7.83
C ASP A 121 -14.57 1.62 -7.32
N ALA A 122 -15.68 1.21 -7.96
CA ALA A 122 -16.43 0.01 -7.59
C ALA A 122 -15.60 -1.28 -7.73
N GLU A 123 -14.80 -1.42 -8.81
CA GLU A 123 -13.89 -2.57 -8.97
C GLU A 123 -12.79 -2.56 -7.90
N TRP A 124 -12.29 -1.37 -7.51
CA TRP A 124 -11.32 -1.25 -6.43
C TRP A 124 -11.91 -1.62 -5.09
N GLU A 125 -13.09 -1.10 -4.75
CA GLU A 125 -13.82 -1.44 -3.53
C GLU A 125 -14.06 -2.95 -3.42
N GLU A 126 -14.58 -3.58 -4.49
CA GLU A 126 -14.78 -5.03 -4.54
C GLU A 126 -13.45 -5.80 -4.35
N ALA A 127 -12.38 -5.38 -5.02
CA ALA A 127 -11.09 -6.05 -4.89
C ALA A 127 -10.50 -5.92 -3.49
N ILE A 128 -10.57 -4.73 -2.88
CA ILE A 128 -10.10 -4.49 -1.53
C ILE A 128 -10.88 -5.35 -0.53
N LEU A 129 -12.18 -5.51 -0.72
CA LEU A 129 -13.03 -6.23 0.22
C LEU A 129 -12.99 -7.75 0.05
N ALA A 130 -12.87 -8.25 -1.18
CA ALA A 130 -13.14 -9.67 -1.46
C ALA A 130 -12.00 -10.41 -2.18
N VAL A 131 -11.10 -9.72 -2.90
CA VAL A 131 -10.08 -10.42 -3.69
C VAL A 131 -8.81 -10.63 -2.87
N GLU A 132 -8.33 -11.87 -2.82
CA GLU A 132 -7.01 -12.17 -2.23
C GLU A 132 -5.89 -11.74 -3.20
N PRO A 133 -4.90 -10.97 -2.73
CA PRO A 133 -3.78 -10.56 -3.57
C PRO A 133 -2.87 -11.75 -3.91
N LEU A 134 -2.28 -11.72 -5.10
CA LEU A 134 -1.24 -12.69 -5.46
C LEU A 134 0.01 -12.46 -4.60
N LYS A 135 0.81 -13.52 -4.42
CA LYS A 135 2.16 -13.38 -3.84
C LYS A 135 2.99 -12.38 -4.65
N PRO A 136 3.71 -11.43 -4.02
CA PRO A 136 4.61 -10.51 -4.69
C PRO A 136 5.57 -11.21 -5.67
N SER A 137 6.16 -12.35 -5.27
CA SER A 137 7.05 -13.18 -6.11
C SER A 137 6.36 -13.63 -7.41
N VAL A 138 5.08 -13.97 -7.35
CA VAL A 138 4.29 -14.39 -8.50
C VAL A 138 3.88 -13.19 -9.36
N ALA A 139 3.46 -12.10 -8.71
CA ALA A 139 3.02 -10.88 -9.40
C ALA A 139 4.14 -10.24 -10.22
N THR A 140 5.38 -10.24 -9.69
CA THR A 140 6.58 -9.74 -10.38
C THR A 140 6.81 -10.45 -11.73
N LEU A 141 6.44 -11.73 -11.83
CA LEU A 141 6.62 -12.52 -13.06
C LEU A 141 5.42 -12.39 -14.03
N ARG A 142 4.26 -11.90 -13.57
CA ARG A 142 3.05 -11.72 -14.36
C ARG A 142 3.01 -10.33 -14.98
N THR A 143 3.80 -10.05 -16.00
CA THR A 143 3.66 -8.82 -16.80
C THR A 143 2.75 -9.04 -18.00
N THR A 144 2.06 -7.97 -18.42
CA THR A 144 1.03 -8.00 -19.47
C THR A 144 1.56 -8.44 -20.84
N ASP A 145 2.86 -8.27 -21.09
CA ASP A 145 3.50 -8.59 -22.37
C ASP A 145 4.52 -9.76 -22.30
N GLY A 146 4.69 -10.37 -21.12
CA GLY A 146 5.62 -11.47 -20.89
C GLY A 146 7.10 -11.09 -21.01
N SER A 147 7.46 -9.85 -21.36
CA SER A 147 8.83 -9.40 -21.58
C SER A 147 9.64 -9.38 -20.28
N ARG A 148 9.06 -8.86 -19.19
CA ARG A 148 9.70 -8.85 -17.86
C ARG A 148 9.95 -10.26 -17.31
N ALA A 149 9.02 -11.19 -17.51
CA ALA A 149 9.19 -12.57 -17.06
C ALA A 149 10.39 -13.30 -17.69
N ARG A 150 10.84 -12.84 -18.87
CA ARG A 150 12.02 -13.39 -19.56
C ARG A 150 13.34 -12.79 -19.08
N CYS A 151 13.32 -11.62 -18.41
CA CYS A 151 14.52 -10.98 -17.89
C CYS A 151 15.13 -11.80 -16.74
N PRO A 152 16.42 -12.19 -16.81
CA PRO A 152 17.07 -12.96 -15.74
C PRO A 152 17.07 -12.25 -14.39
N GLU A 153 17.18 -10.93 -14.38
CA GLU A 153 17.17 -10.11 -13.18
C GLU A 153 15.80 -10.13 -12.49
N THR A 154 14.71 -10.03 -13.25
CA THR A 154 13.36 -10.13 -12.73
C THR A 154 13.12 -11.49 -12.05
N ARG A 155 13.59 -12.58 -12.68
CA ARG A 155 13.50 -13.93 -12.10
C ARG A 155 14.33 -14.07 -10.83
N ARG A 156 15.52 -13.49 -10.80
CA ARG A 156 16.39 -13.48 -9.62
C ARG A 156 15.73 -12.72 -8.48
N ASN A 157 15.15 -11.54 -8.75
CA ASN A 157 14.43 -10.76 -7.76
C ASN A 157 13.19 -11.50 -7.25
N ALA A 158 12.36 -12.06 -8.15
CA ALA A 158 11.20 -12.86 -7.75
C ALA A 158 11.57 -14.01 -6.80
N ARG A 159 12.71 -14.72 -7.03
CA ARG A 159 13.19 -15.78 -6.13
C ARG A 159 13.54 -15.27 -4.73
N LYS A 160 14.05 -14.05 -4.61
CA LYS A 160 14.36 -13.43 -3.30
C LYS A 160 13.10 -13.06 -2.52
N LEU A 161 11.96 -12.90 -3.19
CA LEU A 161 10.68 -12.58 -2.56
C LEU A 161 9.96 -13.80 -1.99
N VAL A 162 10.27 -15.00 -2.52
CA VAL A 162 9.63 -16.26 -2.09
C VAL A 162 9.91 -16.52 -0.61
N GLY A 163 8.88 -16.80 0.15
CA GLY A 163 8.95 -17.09 1.58
C GLY A 163 8.59 -15.89 2.43
N ASP A 164 9.52 -15.35 3.19
CA ASP A 164 9.24 -14.36 4.23
C ASP A 164 8.64 -13.06 3.68
N LEU A 165 9.19 -12.51 2.59
CA LEU A 165 8.68 -11.27 2.01
C LEU A 165 7.28 -11.43 1.43
N ASP A 166 6.98 -12.58 0.79
CA ASP A 166 5.62 -12.91 0.36
C ASP A 166 4.66 -12.95 1.55
N ASN A 167 5.06 -13.66 2.62
CA ASN A 167 4.22 -13.86 3.80
C ASN A 167 4.00 -12.55 4.56
N ILE A 168 5.05 -11.72 4.73
CA ILE A 168 4.95 -10.42 5.39
C ILE A 168 3.96 -9.52 4.65
N ALA A 169 4.10 -9.40 3.32
CA ALA A 169 3.22 -8.56 2.53
C ALA A 169 1.77 -9.06 2.56
N LEU A 170 1.54 -10.37 2.40
CA LEU A 170 0.19 -10.94 2.41
C LEU A 170 -0.47 -10.86 3.79
N LYS A 171 0.29 -11.05 4.87
CA LYS A 171 -0.24 -10.90 6.22
C LYS A 171 -0.66 -9.45 6.51
N ALA A 172 0.13 -8.46 6.11
CA ALA A 172 -0.26 -7.06 6.22
C ALA A 172 -1.52 -6.73 5.42
N LEU A 173 -1.75 -7.41 4.28
CA LEU A 173 -2.91 -7.26 3.41
C LEU A 173 -4.13 -8.13 3.79
N ALA A 174 -4.10 -8.78 4.96
CA ALA A 174 -5.25 -9.55 5.45
C ALA A 174 -6.49 -8.67 5.57
N LYS A 175 -7.66 -9.21 5.17
CA LYS A 175 -8.92 -8.44 5.12
C LYS A 175 -9.40 -8.06 6.51
N GLN A 176 -9.20 -8.94 7.47
CA GLN A 176 -9.57 -8.72 8.86
C GLN A 176 -8.39 -8.08 9.61
N PRO A 177 -8.61 -6.95 10.32
CA PRO A 177 -7.54 -6.26 11.04
C PRO A 177 -6.80 -7.16 12.05
N GLU A 178 -7.51 -8.06 12.72
CA GLU A 178 -6.97 -8.97 13.75
C GLU A 178 -5.99 -10.03 13.17
N GLN A 179 -6.02 -10.25 11.87
CA GLN A 179 -5.14 -11.21 11.18
C GLN A 179 -3.83 -10.56 10.73
N ARG A 180 -3.68 -9.24 10.88
CA ARG A 180 -2.47 -8.47 10.53
C ARG A 180 -1.40 -8.56 11.62
N TYR A 181 -0.51 -7.59 11.72
CA TYR A 181 0.58 -7.52 12.72
C TYR A 181 0.17 -6.73 13.95
#